data_bc22d36320dd4187188676ad4f88ceee
#
_entry.id   bc22d36320dd4187188676ad4f88ceee
#
_cell.length_a   1.000
_cell.length_b   1.000
_cell.length_c   1.000
_cell.angle_alpha   90.00
_cell.angle_beta   90.00
_cell.angle_gamma   90.00
#
_symmetry.space_group_name_H-M   'P 1'
#
loop_
_entity.id
_entity.type
_entity.pdbx_description
1 polymer ?
#
loop_
_entity_poly.entity_id
_entity_poly.type
_entity_poly.pdbx_seq_one_letter_code
_entity_poly.pdbx_strand_id
1 'polypeptide(L)'
;MVRKLDKWCDIDWIIFICVTGVITAVCAALFWDNMPLGAQGAVFAAVIMPFHVLEEWKFPGGLHHFYNTLLGPKEKNRQDLSRYPMSRLTDMVTNVGLQWIPLVYLLLSCVTSLSNAVTLCMMLFCFIEVLAHTCAGFMTLHWYKKDGKKTIYNPGFATSYMMFLPCGIYLAVRLNNITGRDWLWCVILLVVMMLICIPLSETPLKKWVIRQEKGMFAFADPKYYSQFIHKK
;
A
#
# COMPACT_ATOMS: atom_id res chain seq x y z
N MET A 1 -11.26 7.68 24.14
CA MET A 1 -10.53 8.07 22.91
C MET A 1 -10.07 6.83 22.12
N VAL A 2 -9.32 5.90 22.70
CA VAL A 2 -8.77 4.70 22.01
C VAL A 2 -9.85 3.84 21.34
N ARG A 3 -10.98 3.54 22.01
CA ARG A 3 -12.09 2.78 21.41
C ARG A 3 -12.76 3.48 20.23
N LYS A 4 -12.76 4.81 20.16
CA LYS A 4 -13.25 5.55 18.99
C LYS A 4 -12.28 5.40 17.82
N LEU A 5 -10.97 5.46 18.09
CA LEU A 5 -9.96 5.24 17.10
C LEU A 5 -10.01 3.80 16.54
N ASP A 6 -10.19 2.80 17.41
CA ASP A 6 -10.34 1.40 17.01
C ASP A 6 -11.52 1.20 16.05
N LYS A 7 -12.68 1.83 16.34
CA LYS A 7 -13.84 1.82 15.43
C LYS A 7 -13.53 2.50 14.09
N TRP A 8 -12.87 3.65 14.13
CA TRP A 8 -12.50 4.39 12.91
C TRP A 8 -11.53 3.59 12.02
N CYS A 9 -10.65 2.77 12.64
CA CYS A 9 -9.76 1.85 11.91
C CYS A 9 -10.50 0.67 11.26
N ASP A 10 -11.81 0.54 11.39
CA ASP A 10 -12.55 -0.59 10.78
C ASP A 10 -12.96 -0.32 9.33
N ILE A 11 -13.68 0.77 9.06
CA ILE A 11 -14.14 1.10 7.72
C ILE A 11 -14.06 2.59 7.38
N ASP A 12 -14.15 3.49 8.37
CA ASP A 12 -14.30 4.91 8.13
C ASP A 12 -13.12 5.51 7.34
N TRP A 13 -11.91 5.07 7.63
CA TRP A 13 -10.73 5.50 6.90
C TRP A 13 -10.70 5.00 5.44
N ILE A 14 -11.29 3.83 5.15
CA ILE A 14 -11.41 3.30 3.78
C ILE A 14 -12.34 4.19 2.98
N ILE A 15 -13.46 4.62 3.58
CA ILE A 15 -14.37 5.61 2.96
C ILE A 15 -13.62 6.91 2.68
N PHE A 16 -12.82 7.37 3.64
CA PHE A 16 -12.03 8.59 3.49
C PHE A 16 -11.05 8.52 2.32
N ILE A 17 -10.28 7.43 2.17
CA ILE A 17 -9.37 7.28 1.02
C ILE A 17 -10.11 7.10 -0.30
N CYS A 18 -11.29 6.45 -0.31
CA CYS A 18 -12.15 6.35 -1.49
C CYS A 18 -12.64 7.74 -1.94
N VAL A 19 -13.14 8.55 -1.01
CA VAL A 19 -13.58 9.93 -1.31
C VAL A 19 -12.41 10.77 -1.84
N THR A 20 -11.23 10.67 -1.20
CA THR A 20 -10.02 11.34 -1.68
C THR A 20 -9.66 10.89 -3.11
N GLY A 21 -9.70 9.59 -3.39
CA GLY A 21 -9.43 9.04 -4.72
C GLY A 21 -10.40 9.55 -5.78
N VAL A 22 -11.70 9.58 -5.48
CA VAL A 22 -12.74 10.11 -6.39
C VAL A 22 -12.53 11.59 -6.65
N ILE A 23 -12.32 12.41 -5.63
CA ILE A 23 -12.05 13.85 -5.79
C ILE A 23 -10.79 14.04 -6.65
N THR A 24 -9.73 13.30 -6.39
CA THR A 24 -8.49 13.36 -7.17
C THR A 24 -8.74 12.99 -8.63
N ALA A 25 -9.50 11.93 -8.91
CA ALA A 25 -9.83 11.51 -10.26
C ALA A 25 -10.64 12.58 -11.02
N VAL A 26 -11.65 13.16 -10.38
CA VAL A 26 -12.47 14.24 -10.98
C VAL A 26 -11.62 15.47 -11.28
N CYS A 27 -10.83 15.93 -10.31
CA CYS A 27 -9.93 17.08 -10.53
C CYS A 27 -8.91 16.79 -11.64
N ALA A 28 -8.32 15.59 -11.64
CA ALA A 28 -7.38 15.21 -12.68
C ALA A 28 -8.01 15.16 -14.08
N ALA A 29 -9.25 14.66 -14.21
CA ALA A 29 -9.94 14.62 -15.49
C ALA A 29 -10.15 16.03 -16.11
N LEU A 30 -10.31 17.07 -15.27
CA LEU A 30 -10.46 18.45 -15.72
C LEU A 30 -9.15 19.09 -16.18
N PHE A 31 -8.00 18.62 -15.69
CA PHE A 31 -6.71 19.26 -15.91
C PHE A 31 -5.67 18.34 -16.57
N TRP A 32 -6.06 17.14 -16.98
CA TRP A 32 -5.15 16.06 -17.39
C TRP A 32 -4.11 16.46 -18.42
N ASP A 33 -4.55 17.15 -19.49
CA ASP A 33 -3.68 17.53 -20.61
C ASP A 33 -2.66 18.63 -20.22
N ASN A 34 -2.94 19.37 -19.14
CA ASN A 34 -2.06 20.42 -18.62
C ASN A 34 -1.17 19.93 -17.47
N MET A 35 -1.35 18.68 -17.00
CA MET A 35 -0.56 18.14 -15.92
C MET A 35 0.80 17.65 -16.40
N PRO A 36 1.90 18.00 -15.70
CA PRO A 36 3.19 17.37 -15.95
C PRO A 36 3.12 15.88 -15.66
N LEU A 37 3.97 15.08 -16.32
CA LEU A 37 3.92 13.61 -16.23
C LEU A 37 4.06 13.09 -14.80
N GLY A 38 4.88 13.75 -13.96
CA GLY A 38 5.00 13.42 -12.54
C GLY A 38 3.69 13.61 -11.76
N ALA A 39 2.92 14.66 -12.08
CA ALA A 39 1.61 14.86 -11.48
C ALA A 39 0.61 13.78 -11.92
N GLN A 40 0.63 13.37 -13.20
CA GLN A 40 -0.19 12.25 -13.69
C GLN A 40 0.16 10.94 -12.96
N GLY A 41 1.45 10.66 -12.74
CA GLY A 41 1.91 9.51 -11.96
C GLY A 41 1.41 9.52 -10.51
N ALA A 42 1.44 10.68 -9.86
CA ALA A 42 0.93 10.84 -8.50
C ALA A 42 -0.59 10.68 -8.42
N VAL A 43 -1.34 11.14 -9.43
CA VAL A 43 -2.78 10.88 -9.58
C VAL A 43 -3.06 9.37 -9.67
N PHE A 44 -2.30 8.63 -10.49
CA PHE A 44 -2.48 7.18 -10.58
C PHE A 44 -2.33 6.52 -9.21
N ALA A 45 -1.27 6.82 -8.47
CA ALA A 45 -1.08 6.27 -7.13
C ALA A 45 -2.27 6.60 -6.21
N ALA A 46 -2.69 7.88 -6.12
CA ALA A 46 -3.76 8.31 -5.25
C ALA A 46 -5.14 7.71 -5.60
N VAL A 47 -5.41 7.46 -6.89
CA VAL A 47 -6.67 6.88 -7.37
C VAL A 47 -6.68 5.36 -7.25
N ILE A 48 -5.54 4.69 -7.44
CA ILE A 48 -5.44 3.22 -7.37
C ILE A 48 -5.49 2.74 -5.91
N MET A 49 -4.87 3.46 -4.98
CA MET A 49 -4.76 3.04 -3.56
C MET A 49 -6.08 2.60 -2.93
N PRO A 50 -7.24 3.28 -3.09
CA PRO A 50 -8.50 2.79 -2.55
C PRO A 50 -8.89 1.39 -3.04
N PHE A 51 -8.72 1.10 -4.33
CA PHE A 51 -9.04 -0.22 -4.91
C PHE A 51 -8.09 -1.29 -4.38
N HIS A 52 -6.81 -0.94 -4.27
CA HIS A 52 -5.78 -1.83 -3.76
C HIS A 52 -6.05 -2.19 -2.30
N VAL A 53 -6.32 -1.21 -1.46
CA VAL A 53 -6.69 -1.42 -0.05
C VAL A 53 -7.97 -2.24 0.07
N LEU A 54 -8.98 -2.01 -0.77
CA LEU A 54 -10.20 -2.82 -0.76
C LEU A 54 -9.90 -4.29 -1.09
N GLU A 55 -9.00 -4.57 -2.03
CA GLU A 55 -8.58 -5.95 -2.31
C GLU A 55 -7.81 -6.56 -1.12
N GLU A 56 -6.91 -5.81 -0.49
CA GLU A 56 -6.11 -6.28 0.64
C GLU A 56 -6.91 -6.51 1.92
N TRP A 57 -7.96 -5.70 2.14
CA TRP A 57 -8.73 -5.68 3.38
C TRP A 57 -10.08 -6.38 3.31
N LYS A 58 -10.79 -6.28 2.19
CA LYS A 58 -12.20 -6.66 2.09
C LYS A 58 -12.48 -7.73 1.04
N PHE A 59 -11.94 -7.61 -0.17
CA PHE A 59 -12.35 -8.38 -1.34
C PHE A 59 -11.16 -8.96 -2.13
N PRO A 60 -10.55 -10.10 -1.69
CA PRO A 60 -10.97 -11.01 -0.61
C PRO A 60 -10.45 -10.66 0.76
N GLY A 61 -9.50 -9.74 0.89
CA GLY A 61 -8.86 -9.37 2.13
C GLY A 61 -7.84 -10.42 2.63
N GLY A 62 -7.08 -10.05 3.67
CA GLY A 62 -6.19 -10.99 4.35
C GLY A 62 -4.70 -10.74 4.18
N LEU A 63 -4.27 -9.63 3.54
CA LEU A 63 -2.85 -9.30 3.42
C LEU A 63 -2.14 -9.32 4.78
N HIS A 64 -2.79 -8.82 5.83
CA HIS A 64 -2.25 -8.81 7.20
C HIS A 64 -1.82 -10.21 7.69
N HIS A 65 -2.54 -11.26 7.29
CA HIS A 65 -2.18 -12.62 7.68
C HIS A 65 -0.84 -13.04 7.07
N PHE A 66 -0.62 -12.75 5.78
CA PHE A 66 0.68 -12.97 5.13
C PHE A 66 1.78 -12.19 5.83
N TYR A 67 1.59 -10.88 5.99
CA TYR A 67 2.57 -9.97 6.57
C TYR A 67 2.95 -10.39 8.01
N ASN A 68 1.95 -10.67 8.85
CA ASN A 68 2.15 -11.07 10.22
C ASN A 68 2.76 -12.48 10.35
N THR A 69 2.43 -13.40 9.44
CA THR A 69 3.07 -14.71 9.38
C THR A 69 4.53 -14.62 8.97
N LEU A 70 4.86 -13.72 8.03
CA LEU A 70 6.23 -13.52 7.55
C LEU A 70 7.12 -12.86 8.62
N LEU A 71 6.65 -11.78 9.25
CA LEU A 71 7.42 -10.92 10.12
C LEU A 71 7.20 -11.19 11.61
N GLY A 72 5.99 -11.60 12.01
CA GLY A 72 5.63 -11.84 13.40
C GLY A 72 6.53 -12.86 14.13
N PRO A 73 6.93 -13.99 13.52
CA PRO A 73 7.83 -14.94 14.16
C PRO A 73 9.24 -14.41 14.49
N LYS A 74 9.67 -13.36 13.80
CA LYS A 74 10.97 -12.70 14.04
C LYS A 74 10.91 -11.66 15.16
N GLU A 75 9.72 -11.28 15.56
CA GLU A 75 9.46 -10.31 16.62
C GLU A 75 9.07 -11.02 17.92
N LYS A 76 9.21 -10.33 19.07
CA LYS A 76 9.02 -10.94 20.40
C LYS A 76 7.58 -11.41 20.70
N ASN A 77 6.56 -10.94 19.96
CA ASN A 77 5.15 -11.25 20.22
C ASN A 77 4.55 -12.21 19.19
N ARG A 78 5.13 -13.39 19.06
CA ARG A 78 4.74 -14.45 18.10
C ARG A 78 3.29 -14.93 18.20
N GLN A 79 2.58 -14.62 19.28
CA GLN A 79 1.26 -15.20 19.57
C GLN A 79 0.09 -14.35 19.10
N ASP A 80 0.28 -13.09 18.68
CA ASP A 80 -0.81 -12.18 18.30
C ASP A 80 -0.74 -11.78 16.82
N LEU A 81 -0.81 -12.78 15.95
CA LEU A 81 -0.78 -12.59 14.50
C LEU A 81 -2.01 -11.84 13.95
N SER A 82 -3.04 -11.61 14.78
CA SER A 82 -4.20 -10.81 14.38
C SER A 82 -3.93 -9.30 14.36
N ARG A 83 -2.86 -8.84 15.04
CA ARG A 83 -2.54 -7.39 15.16
C ARG A 83 -1.05 -7.05 15.23
N TYR A 84 -0.14 -8.03 15.05
CA TYR A 84 1.28 -7.79 15.18
C TYR A 84 2.13 -8.53 14.14
N PRO A 85 3.07 -7.85 13.48
CA PRO A 85 3.39 -6.42 13.53
C PRO A 85 2.38 -5.51 12.86
N MET A 86 1.60 -5.99 11.88
CA MET A 86 0.54 -5.26 11.20
C MET A 86 -0.77 -5.36 11.98
N SER A 87 -1.35 -4.22 12.32
CA SER A 87 -2.66 -4.06 12.93
C SER A 87 -3.54 -3.18 12.04
N ARG A 88 -4.86 -3.13 12.31
CA ARG A 88 -5.74 -2.19 11.58
C ARG A 88 -5.27 -0.74 11.66
N LEU A 89 -4.64 -0.34 12.77
CA LEU A 89 -4.12 1.02 12.93
C LEU A 89 -2.84 1.25 12.13
N THR A 90 -1.86 0.35 12.23
CA THR A 90 -0.58 0.52 11.50
C THR A 90 -0.82 0.51 10.00
N ASP A 91 -1.63 -0.41 9.52
CA ASP A 91 -1.95 -0.57 8.12
C ASP A 91 -2.76 0.61 7.56
N MET A 92 -3.74 1.11 8.34
CA MET A 92 -4.44 2.35 8.01
C MET A 92 -3.47 3.53 7.82
N VAL A 93 -2.55 3.75 8.76
CA VAL A 93 -1.61 4.88 8.69
C VAL A 93 -0.66 4.74 7.50
N THR A 94 -0.18 3.53 7.23
CA THR A 94 0.66 3.23 6.06
C THR A 94 -0.09 3.55 4.76
N ASN A 95 -1.30 3.03 4.59
CA ASN A 95 -2.05 3.18 3.34
C ASN A 95 -2.58 4.61 3.10
N VAL A 96 -2.99 5.30 4.17
CA VAL A 96 -3.32 6.74 4.08
C VAL A 96 -2.07 7.53 3.66
N GLY A 97 -0.90 7.22 4.22
CA GLY A 97 0.38 7.82 3.83
C GLY A 97 0.71 7.56 2.37
N LEU A 98 0.57 6.31 1.90
CA LEU A 98 0.84 5.92 0.50
C LEU A 98 -0.15 6.54 -0.51
N GLN A 99 -1.28 7.06 -0.08
CA GLN A 99 -2.18 7.88 -0.91
C GLN A 99 -1.82 9.38 -0.84
N TRP A 100 -1.55 9.91 0.36
CA TRP A 100 -1.42 11.35 0.57
C TRP A 100 -0.04 11.91 0.22
N ILE A 101 1.03 11.13 0.40
CA ILE A 101 2.38 11.56 0.00
C ILE A 101 2.47 11.75 -1.52
N PRO A 102 1.95 10.85 -2.37
CA PRO A 102 1.80 11.12 -3.81
C PRO A 102 1.04 12.42 -4.12
N LEU A 103 0.00 12.79 -3.36
CA LEU A 103 -0.68 14.07 -3.57
C LEU A 103 0.22 15.29 -3.27
N VAL A 104 1.10 15.17 -2.28
CA VAL A 104 2.15 16.20 -2.07
C VAL A 104 3.12 16.21 -3.25
N TYR A 105 3.50 15.06 -3.78
CA TYR A 105 4.38 14.95 -4.95
C TYR A 105 3.73 15.46 -6.24
N LEU A 106 2.40 15.35 -6.36
CA LEU A 106 1.64 16.02 -7.41
C LEU A 106 1.90 17.53 -7.37
N LEU A 107 1.74 18.16 -6.20
CA LEU A 107 2.00 19.59 -6.04
C LEU A 107 3.46 19.93 -6.35
N LEU A 108 4.42 19.15 -5.84
CA LEU A 108 5.84 19.35 -6.16
C LEU A 108 6.10 19.29 -7.67
N SER A 109 5.47 18.36 -8.37
CA SER A 109 5.60 18.21 -9.82
C SER A 109 5.05 19.41 -10.60
N CYS A 110 3.99 20.04 -10.08
CA CYS A 110 3.37 21.20 -10.72
C CYS A 110 4.13 22.53 -10.47
N VAL A 111 4.75 22.69 -9.29
CA VAL A 111 5.32 23.99 -8.86
C VAL A 111 6.85 24.02 -8.91
N THR A 112 7.51 22.90 -9.22
CA THR A 112 8.96 22.80 -9.25
C THR A 112 9.47 22.11 -10.52
N SER A 113 10.80 22.11 -10.73
CA SER A 113 11.46 21.35 -11.80
C SER A 113 11.63 19.84 -11.49
N LEU A 114 10.90 19.29 -10.54
CA LEU A 114 11.05 17.88 -10.09
C LEU A 114 10.12 16.91 -10.81
N SER A 115 9.40 17.31 -11.86
CA SER A 115 8.44 16.45 -12.53
C SER A 115 9.03 15.10 -12.99
N ASN A 116 10.22 15.09 -13.59
CA ASN A 116 10.88 13.85 -14.00
C ASN A 116 11.24 12.94 -12.81
N ALA A 117 11.73 13.54 -11.73
CA ALA A 117 12.04 12.78 -10.50
C ALA A 117 10.79 12.18 -9.86
N VAL A 118 9.68 12.94 -9.81
CA VAL A 118 8.38 12.44 -9.35
C VAL A 118 7.87 11.35 -10.27
N THR A 119 8.00 11.50 -11.60
CA THR A 119 7.63 10.47 -12.57
C THR A 119 8.37 9.16 -12.31
N LEU A 120 9.69 9.23 -12.16
CA LEU A 120 10.54 8.07 -11.82
C LEU A 120 10.10 7.44 -10.50
N CYS A 121 9.86 8.26 -9.47
CA CYS A 121 9.43 7.78 -8.16
C CYS A 121 8.09 7.03 -8.24
N MET A 122 7.09 7.58 -8.92
CA MET A 122 5.77 6.94 -9.08
C MET A 122 5.83 5.70 -9.98
N MET A 123 6.64 5.73 -11.03
CA MET A 123 6.91 4.57 -11.87
C MET A 123 7.52 3.42 -11.06
N LEU A 124 8.56 3.70 -10.29
CA LEU A 124 9.20 2.70 -9.42
C LEU A 124 8.25 2.20 -8.34
N PHE A 125 7.45 3.08 -7.74
CA PHE A 125 6.42 2.68 -6.79
C PHE A 125 5.44 1.67 -7.40
N CYS A 126 4.93 1.93 -8.60
CA CYS A 126 4.05 1.00 -9.31
C CYS A 126 4.72 -0.38 -9.53
N PHE A 127 5.99 -0.42 -9.94
CA PHE A 127 6.70 -1.68 -10.13
C PHE A 127 7.05 -2.39 -8.82
N ILE A 128 7.32 -1.65 -7.75
CA ILE A 128 7.54 -2.20 -6.40
C ILE A 128 6.27 -2.92 -5.92
N GLU A 129 5.09 -2.35 -6.11
CA GLU A 129 3.81 -2.99 -5.76
C GLU A 129 3.62 -4.31 -6.51
N VAL A 130 3.87 -4.32 -7.83
CA VAL A 130 3.81 -5.56 -8.63
C VAL A 130 4.81 -6.59 -8.11
N LEU A 131 6.04 -6.19 -7.85
CA LEU A 131 7.08 -7.10 -7.37
C LEU A 131 6.76 -7.65 -5.98
N ALA A 132 6.32 -6.79 -5.04
CA ALA A 132 5.98 -7.18 -3.68
C ALA A 132 4.86 -8.23 -3.66
N HIS A 133 3.76 -7.98 -4.40
CA HIS A 133 2.65 -8.93 -4.48
C HIS A 133 3.00 -10.20 -5.25
N THR A 134 3.89 -10.12 -6.23
CA THR A 134 4.43 -11.32 -6.92
C THR A 134 5.24 -12.18 -5.96
N CYS A 135 6.17 -11.59 -5.22
CA CYS A 135 6.96 -12.29 -4.22
C CYS A 135 6.08 -12.90 -3.12
N ALA A 136 5.12 -12.14 -2.59
CA ALA A 136 4.13 -12.62 -1.62
C ALA A 136 3.33 -13.80 -2.17
N GLY A 137 2.96 -13.75 -3.46
CA GLY A 137 2.26 -14.81 -4.16
C GLY A 137 3.04 -16.12 -4.20
N PHE A 138 4.31 -16.06 -4.60
CA PHE A 138 5.20 -17.24 -4.60
C PHE A 138 5.44 -17.79 -3.20
N MET A 139 5.68 -16.92 -2.21
CA MET A 139 5.89 -17.32 -0.82
C MET A 139 4.65 -18.04 -0.26
N THR A 140 3.47 -17.45 -0.44
CA THR A 140 2.22 -18.03 0.07
C THR A 140 1.83 -19.30 -0.69
N LEU A 141 2.12 -19.40 -1.98
CA LEU A 141 1.97 -20.64 -2.73
C LEU A 141 2.86 -21.73 -2.15
N HIS A 142 4.12 -21.43 -1.83
CA HIS A 142 5.02 -22.38 -1.20
C HIS A 142 4.51 -22.84 0.18
N TRP A 143 4.05 -21.89 1.04
CA TRP A 143 3.56 -22.22 2.39
C TRP A 143 2.31 -23.08 2.40
N TYR A 144 1.36 -22.79 1.52
CA TYR A 144 0.02 -23.38 1.52
C TYR A 144 -0.25 -24.39 0.38
N LYS A 145 0.79 -24.77 -0.38
CA LYS A 145 0.66 -25.74 -1.48
C LYS A 145 0.05 -27.07 -1.01
N LYS A 146 0.49 -27.57 0.16
CA LYS A 146 -0.02 -28.82 0.75
C LYS A 146 -1.44 -28.69 1.26
N ASP A 147 -1.86 -27.47 1.61
CA ASP A 147 -3.20 -27.15 2.10
C ASP A 147 -4.17 -26.77 0.95
N GLY A 148 -3.74 -26.93 -0.31
CA GLY A 148 -4.59 -26.80 -1.50
C GLY A 148 -4.49 -25.49 -2.25
N LYS A 149 -3.53 -24.60 -1.93
CA LYS A 149 -3.28 -23.40 -2.72
C LYS A 149 -2.63 -23.78 -4.06
N LYS A 150 -3.22 -23.30 -5.18
CA LYS A 150 -2.80 -23.68 -6.54
C LYS A 150 -2.23 -22.53 -7.37
N THR A 151 -2.41 -21.29 -6.93
CA THR A 151 -2.02 -20.08 -7.69
C THR A 151 -1.17 -19.14 -6.84
N ILE A 152 -0.43 -18.27 -7.51
CA ILE A 152 0.32 -17.18 -6.85
C ILE A 152 -0.56 -16.02 -6.41
N TYR A 153 -1.88 -16.06 -6.67
CA TYR A 153 -2.80 -15.03 -6.23
C TYR A 153 -2.72 -14.83 -4.70
N ASN A 154 -2.70 -13.58 -4.28
CA ASN A 154 -2.83 -13.14 -2.90
C ASN A 154 -3.54 -11.77 -2.89
N PRO A 155 -4.11 -11.32 -1.76
CA PRO A 155 -4.74 -10.01 -1.67
C PRO A 155 -3.78 -8.88 -2.10
N GLY A 156 -4.24 -7.98 -2.96
CA GLY A 156 -3.45 -6.92 -3.60
C GLY A 156 -2.85 -7.30 -4.97
N PHE A 157 -2.81 -8.60 -5.32
CA PHE A 157 -2.20 -9.07 -6.56
C PHE A 157 -2.94 -8.59 -7.82
N ALA A 158 -4.28 -8.65 -7.82
CA ALA A 158 -5.05 -8.29 -9.01
C ALA A 158 -4.93 -6.79 -9.31
N THR A 159 -5.07 -5.93 -8.32
CA THR A 159 -4.90 -4.49 -8.49
C THR A 159 -3.46 -4.11 -8.85
N SER A 160 -2.46 -4.81 -8.33
CA SER A 160 -1.06 -4.61 -8.73
C SER A 160 -0.86 -4.87 -10.22
N TYR A 161 -1.40 -5.95 -10.76
CA TYR A 161 -1.24 -6.29 -12.18
C TYR A 161 -2.19 -5.53 -13.11
N MET A 162 -3.43 -5.27 -12.68
CA MET A 162 -4.43 -4.64 -13.54
C MET A 162 -4.39 -3.11 -13.50
N MET A 163 -3.82 -2.52 -12.44
CA MET A 163 -3.82 -1.08 -12.26
C MET A 163 -2.40 -0.51 -12.13
N PHE A 164 -1.59 -0.94 -11.16
CA PHE A 164 -0.24 -0.41 -10.99
C PHE A 164 0.67 -0.74 -12.18
N LEU A 165 0.67 -1.98 -12.68
CA LEU A 165 1.53 -2.36 -13.82
C LEU A 165 1.27 -1.52 -15.08
N PRO A 166 0.02 -1.35 -15.57
CA PRO A 166 -0.24 -0.49 -16.74
C PRO A 166 0.16 0.96 -16.50
N CYS A 167 -0.07 1.49 -15.29
CA CYS A 167 0.35 2.85 -14.95
C CYS A 167 1.87 3.00 -14.93
N GLY A 168 2.60 2.04 -14.37
CA GLY A 168 4.05 2.02 -14.38
C GLY A 168 4.61 1.98 -15.81
N ILE A 169 4.02 1.15 -16.69
CA ILE A 169 4.39 1.08 -18.11
C ILE A 169 4.07 2.41 -18.81
N TYR A 170 2.90 3.00 -18.59
CA TYR A 170 2.53 4.30 -19.14
C TYR A 170 3.56 5.37 -18.81
N LEU A 171 3.98 5.46 -17.55
CA LEU A 171 5.00 6.41 -17.10
C LEU A 171 6.36 6.10 -17.74
N ALA A 172 6.75 4.83 -17.80
CA ALA A 172 8.03 4.41 -18.39
C ALA A 172 8.15 4.77 -19.87
N VAL A 173 7.07 4.56 -20.65
CA VAL A 173 7.06 4.84 -22.10
C VAL A 173 7.09 6.35 -22.40
N ARG A 174 6.49 7.17 -21.53
CA ARG A 174 6.42 8.63 -21.72
C ARG A 174 7.59 9.40 -21.11
N LEU A 175 8.35 8.75 -20.25
CA LEU A 175 9.48 9.34 -19.58
C LEU A 175 10.63 9.56 -20.57
N ASN A 176 11.16 10.76 -20.64
CA ASN A 176 12.27 11.12 -21.51
C ASN A 176 13.19 12.15 -20.83
N ASN A 177 14.36 12.39 -21.44
CA ASN A 177 15.32 13.42 -21.01
C ASN A 177 15.70 13.35 -19.51
N ILE A 178 15.92 12.13 -18.99
CA ILE A 178 16.26 11.91 -17.59
C ILE A 178 17.73 12.23 -17.34
N THR A 179 17.97 12.93 -16.25
CA THR A 179 19.30 13.32 -15.79
C THR A 179 19.70 12.55 -14.51
N GLY A 180 20.99 12.58 -14.17
CA GLY A 180 21.47 12.06 -12.87
C GLY A 180 20.84 12.78 -11.68
N ARG A 181 20.48 14.06 -11.81
CA ARG A 181 19.76 14.83 -10.79
C ARG A 181 18.34 14.27 -10.56
N ASP A 182 17.63 13.87 -11.62
CA ASP A 182 16.29 13.30 -11.52
C ASP A 182 16.33 11.96 -10.77
N TRP A 183 17.33 11.12 -11.04
CA TRP A 183 17.54 9.89 -10.28
C TRP A 183 17.86 10.14 -8.81
N LEU A 184 18.70 11.12 -8.48
CA LEU A 184 19.00 11.48 -7.09
C LEU A 184 17.73 11.89 -6.35
N TRP A 185 16.94 12.79 -6.92
CA TRP A 185 15.68 13.23 -6.32
C TRP A 185 14.65 12.10 -6.27
N CYS A 186 14.55 11.25 -7.29
CA CYS A 186 13.70 10.06 -7.26
C CYS A 186 14.01 9.17 -6.05
N VAL A 187 15.28 8.85 -5.82
CA VAL A 187 15.69 8.04 -4.66
C VAL A 187 15.33 8.74 -3.35
N ILE A 188 15.58 10.05 -3.23
CA ILE A 188 15.20 10.82 -2.03
C ILE A 188 13.68 10.75 -1.80
N LEU A 189 12.87 11.02 -2.81
CA LEU A 189 11.40 11.00 -2.71
C LEU A 189 10.89 9.59 -2.33
N LEU A 190 11.42 8.55 -2.98
CA LEU A 190 11.03 7.17 -2.69
C LEU A 190 11.42 6.77 -1.26
N VAL A 191 12.64 7.10 -0.84
CA VAL A 191 13.10 6.82 0.53
C VAL A 191 12.26 7.59 1.55
N VAL A 192 11.98 8.88 1.33
CA VAL A 192 11.13 9.68 2.22
C VAL A 192 9.74 9.07 2.33
N MET A 193 9.12 8.71 1.22
CA MET A 193 7.79 8.07 1.21
C MET A 193 7.81 6.75 2.00
N MET A 194 8.77 5.86 1.72
CA MET A 194 8.87 4.56 2.38
C MET A 194 9.22 4.70 3.87
N LEU A 195 10.14 5.61 4.24
CA LEU A 195 10.49 5.86 5.65
C LEU A 195 9.31 6.39 6.45
N ILE A 196 8.53 7.33 5.90
CA ILE A 196 7.37 7.90 6.58
C ILE A 196 6.29 6.82 6.76
N CYS A 197 5.95 6.11 5.68
CA CYS A 197 4.83 5.16 5.68
C CYS A 197 5.11 3.89 6.48
N ILE A 198 6.35 3.39 6.52
CA ILE A 198 6.66 2.10 7.14
C ILE A 198 7.41 2.28 8.46
N PRO A 199 8.72 2.51 8.53
CA PRO A 199 9.43 2.47 9.80
C PRO A 199 9.08 3.59 10.77
N LEU A 200 8.83 4.82 10.29
CA LEU A 200 8.53 5.96 11.17
C LEU A 200 7.10 5.89 11.73
N SER A 201 6.13 5.42 10.96
CA SER A 201 4.75 5.28 11.43
C SER A 201 4.51 3.93 12.11
N GLU A 202 4.89 2.82 11.48
CA GLU A 202 4.60 1.47 11.97
C GLU A 202 5.35 1.15 13.26
N THR A 203 6.65 1.49 13.38
CA THR A 203 7.47 1.07 14.52
C THR A 203 6.95 1.58 15.87
N PRO A 204 6.61 2.87 16.06
CA PRO A 204 6.02 3.32 17.31
C PRO A 204 4.59 2.79 17.50
N LEU A 205 3.78 2.74 16.42
CA LEU A 205 2.38 2.34 16.51
C LEU A 205 2.22 0.86 16.86
N LYS A 206 2.99 -0.07 16.27
CA LYS A 206 2.90 -1.48 16.62
C LYS A 206 3.25 -1.74 18.07
N LYS A 207 4.24 -1.01 18.63
CA LYS A 207 4.60 -1.09 20.06
C LYS A 207 3.48 -0.53 20.95
N TRP A 208 2.80 0.51 20.50
CA TRP A 208 1.67 1.10 21.21
C TRP A 208 0.43 0.20 21.16
N VAL A 209 0.10 -0.35 19.99
CA VAL A 209 -1.04 -1.27 19.80
C VAL A 209 -0.95 -2.50 20.70
N ILE A 210 0.24 -3.11 20.82
CA ILE A 210 0.40 -4.32 21.63
C ILE A 210 0.18 -4.07 23.13
N ARG A 211 0.30 -2.83 23.59
CA ARG A 211 0.01 -2.40 24.98
C ARG A 211 -1.47 -2.15 25.25
N GLN A 212 -2.28 -2.09 24.18
CA GLN A 212 -3.72 -1.89 24.32
C GLN A 212 -4.42 -3.19 24.73
N GLU A 213 -5.68 -3.08 25.16
CA GLU A 213 -6.55 -4.20 25.50
C GLU A 213 -6.52 -5.27 24.39
N LYS A 214 -6.52 -6.54 24.77
CA LYS A 214 -6.46 -7.67 23.82
C LYS A 214 -7.64 -7.59 22.83
N GLY A 215 -7.35 -7.72 21.55
CA GLY A 215 -8.34 -7.61 20.47
C GLY A 215 -8.51 -6.22 19.88
N MET A 216 -8.09 -5.15 20.55
CA MET A 216 -8.13 -3.81 19.95
C MET A 216 -7.18 -3.73 18.75
N PHE A 217 -7.64 -3.09 17.68
CA PHE A 217 -6.95 -2.97 16.39
C PHE A 217 -6.61 -4.29 15.70
N ALA A 218 -7.15 -5.41 16.18
CA ALA A 218 -6.95 -6.72 15.57
C ALA A 218 -7.82 -6.87 14.31
N PHE A 219 -7.33 -7.59 13.33
CA PHE A 219 -8.14 -8.11 12.23
C PHE A 219 -9.00 -9.27 12.73
N ALA A 220 -10.22 -9.38 12.23
CA ALA A 220 -11.18 -10.37 12.73
C ALA A 220 -10.81 -11.80 12.36
N ASP A 221 -10.32 -12.01 11.14
CA ASP A 221 -9.99 -13.32 10.60
C ASP A 221 -8.95 -13.24 9.47
N PRO A 222 -8.30 -14.35 9.09
CA PRO A 222 -7.33 -14.40 8.01
C PRO A 222 -7.91 -14.20 6.58
N LYS A 223 -9.22 -14.01 6.43
CA LYS A 223 -9.90 -13.74 5.15
C LYS A 223 -9.57 -14.79 4.07
N TYR A 224 -8.93 -14.36 2.99
CA TYR A 224 -8.51 -15.22 1.88
C TYR A 224 -7.76 -16.47 2.35
N TYR A 225 -6.95 -16.37 3.41
CA TYR A 225 -6.13 -17.48 3.88
C TYR A 225 -6.88 -18.47 4.77
N SER A 226 -8.09 -18.16 5.25
CA SER A 226 -8.91 -19.08 6.09
C SER A 226 -9.13 -20.42 5.42
N GLN A 227 -9.28 -20.45 4.08
CA GLN A 227 -9.49 -21.68 3.32
C GLN A 227 -8.29 -22.64 3.30
N PHE A 228 -7.10 -22.16 3.71
CA PHE A 228 -5.87 -22.96 3.74
C PHE A 228 -5.42 -23.33 5.16
N ILE A 229 -5.84 -22.58 6.17
CA ILE A 229 -5.38 -22.73 7.56
C ILE A 229 -6.16 -23.80 8.30
N HIS A 230 -7.46 -23.99 8.03
CA HIS A 230 -8.36 -24.89 8.76
C HIS A 230 -8.42 -26.32 8.21
N LYS A 231 -7.52 -26.72 7.32
CA LYS A 231 -7.46 -28.07 6.74
C LYS A 231 -6.55 -29.05 7.50
N LYS A 232 -6.21 -28.70 8.75
CA LYS A 232 -5.47 -29.62 9.64
C LYS A 232 -6.40 -30.33 10.58
#